data_a28bea023e8a0ee361db41c24617570a
#
_entry.id   a28bea023e8a0ee361db41c24617570a
#
_cell.length_a   1.000
_cell.length_b   1.000
_cell.length_c   1.000
_cell.angle_alpha   90.00
_cell.angle_beta   90.00
_cell.angle_gamma   90.00
#
_symmetry.space_group_name_H-M   'P 1'
#
loop_
_entity.id
_entity.type
_entity.pdbx_description
1 polymer ?
#
loop_
_entity_poly.entity_id
_entity_poly.type
_entity_poly.pdbx_seq_one_letter_code
_entity_poly.pdbx_strand_id
1 'polypeptide(L)'
;MSNNDKNVVGRLRKLIGEGRYSPGDRLGEVAVAEQLGVSRTPVRLAFRTLEQEGLLQQAGKRGFMVREFTQADVHCAVEVRGVLEGLAARHLAEQGLPPDVDKELSFWIQKGKKLIAKGYLVESDINQWSELNAHFHGIIIHSIGSGVVADAIARNNHLPFAAADSIIIDSDDLEREFKKLQLAQFHHELIFQSLKRGEGARAEMLMREHALIGLRYPELLADSE
;
A
#
# COMPACT_ATOMS: atom_id res chain seq x y z
N MET A 1 -9.24 -5.49 -22.76
CA MET A 1 -7.88 -4.94 -22.92
C MET A 1 -6.95 -6.05 -23.39
N SER A 2 -6.15 -5.80 -24.43
CA SER A 2 -5.16 -6.76 -24.90
C SER A 2 -4.01 -6.89 -23.89
N ASN A 3 -3.22 -7.97 -23.99
CA ASN A 3 -2.05 -8.17 -23.10
C ASN A 3 -1.02 -7.02 -23.26
N ASN A 4 -0.99 -6.40 -24.43
CA ASN A 4 -0.11 -5.25 -24.75
C ASN A 4 -0.60 -3.96 -24.05
N ASP A 5 -1.91 -3.77 -23.89
CA ASP A 5 -2.50 -2.59 -23.24
C ASP A 5 -2.22 -2.60 -21.71
N LYS A 6 -2.32 -3.77 -21.07
CA LYS A 6 -1.97 -3.95 -19.65
C LYS A 6 -0.50 -3.66 -19.36
N ASN A 7 0.37 -4.00 -20.30
CA ASN A 7 1.80 -3.72 -20.19
C ASN A 7 2.08 -2.20 -20.22
N VAL A 8 1.41 -1.42 -21.08
CA VAL A 8 1.61 0.05 -21.16
C VAL A 8 1.12 0.75 -19.89
N VAL A 9 -0.03 0.36 -19.34
CA VAL A 9 -0.54 0.90 -18.05
C VAL A 9 0.45 0.64 -16.93
N GLY A 10 0.92 -0.61 -16.79
CA GLY A 10 1.89 -0.99 -15.74
C GLY A 10 3.22 -0.24 -15.86
N ARG A 11 3.74 -0.11 -17.09
CA ARG A 11 4.98 0.63 -17.35
C ARG A 11 4.84 2.12 -17.00
N LEU A 12 3.73 2.75 -17.38
CA LEU A 12 3.49 4.16 -17.05
C LEU A 12 3.31 4.37 -15.54
N ARG A 13 2.56 3.50 -14.87
CA ARG A 13 2.40 3.55 -13.40
C ARG A 13 3.76 3.46 -12.70
N LYS A 14 4.61 2.54 -13.14
CA LYS A 14 5.98 2.40 -12.64
C LYS A 14 6.80 3.68 -12.86
N LEU A 15 6.79 4.26 -14.06
CA LEU A 15 7.52 5.49 -14.36
C LEU A 15 7.04 6.68 -13.51
N ILE A 16 5.74 6.79 -13.25
CA ILE A 16 5.19 7.81 -12.34
C ILE A 16 5.64 7.55 -10.90
N GLY A 17 5.54 6.31 -10.42
CA GLY A 17 5.96 5.93 -9.07
C GLY A 17 7.46 6.12 -8.82
N GLU A 18 8.30 5.91 -9.84
CA GLU A 18 9.75 6.16 -9.80
C GLU A 18 10.14 7.65 -9.97
N GLY A 19 9.15 8.56 -10.06
CA GLY A 19 9.40 10.00 -10.24
C GLY A 19 9.97 10.40 -11.60
N ARG A 20 9.91 9.50 -12.60
CA ARG A 20 10.32 9.82 -14.00
C ARG A 20 9.37 10.81 -14.66
N TYR A 21 8.14 10.85 -14.19
CA TYR A 21 7.17 11.90 -14.45
C TYR A 21 6.81 12.51 -13.11
N SER A 22 7.14 13.76 -12.92
CA SER A 22 6.88 14.50 -11.69
C SER A 22 5.41 14.92 -11.60
N PRO A 23 4.86 15.13 -10.39
CA PRO A 23 3.56 15.77 -10.21
C PRO A 23 3.48 17.07 -11.03
N GLY A 24 2.38 17.27 -11.75
CA GLY A 24 2.19 18.41 -12.64
C GLY A 24 2.75 18.24 -14.06
N ASP A 25 3.57 17.24 -14.34
CA ASP A 25 4.10 16.99 -15.69
C ASP A 25 2.99 16.67 -16.68
N ARG A 26 3.03 17.32 -17.84
CA ARG A 26 2.11 17.06 -18.94
C ARG A 26 2.58 15.88 -19.78
N LEU A 27 1.69 14.91 -19.97
CA LEU A 27 1.93 13.71 -20.75
C LEU A 27 1.27 13.84 -22.14
N GLY A 28 2.08 13.80 -23.18
CA GLY A 28 1.63 13.79 -24.58
C GLY A 28 1.60 12.38 -25.15
N GLU A 29 0.47 11.98 -25.77
CA GLU A 29 0.33 10.65 -26.39
C GLU A 29 1.48 10.28 -27.36
N VAL A 30 1.98 11.25 -28.14
CA VAL A 30 3.03 11.04 -29.13
C VAL A 30 4.37 10.76 -28.46
N ALA A 31 4.78 11.66 -27.56
CA ALA A 31 6.07 11.54 -26.86
C ALA A 31 6.15 10.24 -26.04
N VAL A 32 5.07 9.91 -25.33
CA VAL A 32 5.01 8.66 -24.54
C VAL A 32 4.99 7.42 -25.45
N ALA A 33 4.30 7.46 -26.58
CA ALA A 33 4.28 6.35 -27.53
C ALA A 33 5.69 6.08 -28.11
N GLU A 34 6.41 7.13 -28.47
CA GLU A 34 7.81 7.05 -28.93
C GLU A 34 8.72 6.49 -27.84
N GLN A 35 8.64 7.03 -26.62
CA GLN A 35 9.46 6.59 -25.49
C GLN A 35 9.24 5.10 -25.14
N LEU A 36 7.98 4.64 -25.22
CA LEU A 36 7.63 3.25 -24.89
C LEU A 36 7.77 2.29 -26.07
N GLY A 37 8.01 2.79 -27.30
CA GLY A 37 8.10 1.97 -28.52
C GLY A 37 6.77 1.33 -28.91
N VAL A 38 5.65 2.03 -28.72
CA VAL A 38 4.29 1.53 -29.00
C VAL A 38 3.50 2.53 -29.85
N SER A 39 2.36 2.12 -30.39
CA SER A 39 1.45 3.04 -31.09
C SER A 39 0.69 3.95 -30.10
N ARG A 40 0.06 5.03 -30.57
CA ARG A 40 -0.69 5.99 -29.74
C ARG A 40 -1.94 5.40 -29.09
N THR A 41 -2.58 4.43 -29.72
CA THR A 41 -3.84 3.86 -29.23
C THR A 41 -3.71 3.23 -27.83
N PRO A 42 -2.76 2.31 -27.55
CA PRO A 42 -2.56 1.77 -26.22
C PRO A 42 -2.16 2.84 -25.18
N VAL A 43 -1.42 3.89 -25.59
CA VAL A 43 -1.07 5.00 -24.70
C VAL A 43 -2.32 5.79 -24.28
N ARG A 44 -3.21 6.10 -25.23
CA ARG A 44 -4.47 6.79 -24.94
C ARG A 44 -5.36 5.99 -24.01
N LEU A 45 -5.46 4.67 -24.18
CA LEU A 45 -6.19 3.78 -23.29
C LEU A 45 -5.55 3.76 -21.89
N ALA A 46 -4.21 3.69 -21.83
CA ALA A 46 -3.48 3.74 -20.58
C ALA A 46 -3.71 5.06 -19.83
N PHE A 47 -3.69 6.21 -20.50
CA PHE A 47 -3.97 7.50 -19.88
C PHE A 47 -5.38 7.55 -19.27
N ARG A 48 -6.39 7.04 -19.98
CA ARG A 48 -7.76 6.96 -19.43
C ARG A 48 -7.85 6.03 -18.22
N THR A 49 -7.15 4.89 -18.26
CA THR A 49 -7.09 3.97 -17.12
C THR A 49 -6.43 4.65 -15.93
N LEU A 50 -5.28 5.30 -16.11
CA LEU A 50 -4.57 6.00 -15.05
C LEU A 50 -5.33 7.24 -14.53
N GLU A 51 -6.15 7.88 -15.37
CA GLU A 51 -7.09 8.93 -14.95
C GLU A 51 -8.19 8.35 -14.03
N GLN A 52 -8.78 7.21 -14.41
CA GLN A 52 -9.76 6.53 -13.58
C GLN A 52 -9.17 6.02 -12.25
N GLU A 53 -7.90 5.66 -12.26
CA GLU A 53 -7.14 5.29 -11.06
C GLU A 53 -6.71 6.51 -10.23
N GLY A 54 -6.92 7.73 -10.74
CA GLY A 54 -6.58 8.97 -10.03
C GLY A 54 -5.10 9.36 -10.08
N LEU A 55 -4.27 8.65 -10.87
CA LEU A 55 -2.84 9.00 -11.07
C LEU A 55 -2.64 10.12 -12.08
N LEU A 56 -3.52 10.21 -13.06
CA LEU A 56 -3.54 11.29 -14.03
C LEU A 56 -4.81 12.11 -13.89
N GLN A 57 -4.74 13.35 -14.33
CA GLN A 57 -5.91 14.22 -14.49
C GLN A 57 -5.88 14.90 -15.87
N GLN A 58 -7.05 15.33 -16.36
CA GLN A 58 -7.12 16.03 -17.63
C GLN A 58 -6.43 17.39 -17.55
N ALA A 59 -5.59 17.70 -18.54
CA ALA A 59 -4.89 18.96 -18.70
C ALA A 59 -5.51 19.75 -19.86
N GLY A 60 -6.65 20.37 -19.59
CA GLY A 60 -7.41 21.12 -20.61
C GLY A 60 -8.19 20.20 -21.57
N LYS A 61 -8.45 20.67 -22.81
CA LYS A 61 -9.27 19.95 -23.78
C LYS A 61 -8.61 18.71 -24.40
N ARG A 62 -7.29 18.64 -24.39
CA ARG A 62 -6.52 17.54 -25.02
C ARG A 62 -5.21 17.34 -24.27
N GLY A 63 -5.14 16.39 -23.39
CA GLY A 63 -3.92 15.99 -22.70
C GLY A 63 -4.19 15.53 -21.29
N PHE A 64 -3.17 14.95 -20.71
CA PHE A 64 -3.16 14.46 -19.34
C PHE A 64 -1.95 15.04 -18.62
N MET A 65 -2.06 15.13 -17.30
CA MET A 65 -0.94 15.51 -16.44
C MET A 65 -0.91 14.59 -15.24
N VAL A 66 0.28 14.40 -14.68
CA VAL A 66 0.43 13.67 -13.42
C VAL A 66 -0.26 14.45 -12.31
N ARG A 67 -1.13 13.77 -11.57
CA ARG A 67 -1.87 14.42 -10.48
C ARG A 67 -0.91 14.81 -9.36
N GLU A 68 -1.08 16.00 -8.84
CA GLU A 68 -0.43 16.45 -7.62
C GLU A 68 -1.25 16.00 -6.41
N PHE A 69 -0.57 15.51 -5.39
CA PHE A 69 -1.19 15.09 -4.14
C PHE A 69 -0.71 15.99 -3.00
N THR A 70 -1.66 16.50 -2.25
CA THR A 70 -1.38 17.25 -1.02
C THR A 70 -1.10 16.28 0.13
N GLN A 71 -0.51 16.78 1.22
CA GLN A 71 -0.38 16.02 2.45
C GLN A 71 -1.74 15.54 2.98
N ALA A 72 -2.79 16.34 2.81
CA ALA A 72 -4.16 15.97 3.16
C ALA A 72 -4.67 14.79 2.32
N ASP A 73 -4.34 14.72 1.03
CA ASP A 73 -4.69 13.58 0.17
C ASP A 73 -3.99 12.30 0.64
N VAL A 74 -2.70 12.40 1.03
CA VAL A 74 -1.95 11.27 1.58
C VAL A 74 -2.60 10.76 2.87
N HIS A 75 -2.89 11.66 3.80
CA HIS A 75 -3.57 11.31 5.05
C HIS A 75 -4.92 10.63 4.79
N CYS A 76 -5.75 11.21 3.93
CA CYS A 76 -7.06 10.67 3.60
C CYS A 76 -6.97 9.27 2.96
N ALA A 77 -6.02 9.05 2.05
CA ALA A 77 -5.85 7.75 1.41
C ALA A 77 -5.42 6.65 2.39
N VAL A 78 -4.54 6.98 3.34
CA VAL A 78 -4.12 6.06 4.41
C VAL A 78 -5.28 5.78 5.38
N GLU A 79 -6.08 6.79 5.74
CA GLU A 79 -7.28 6.60 6.55
C GLU A 79 -8.31 5.70 5.85
N VAL A 80 -8.56 5.91 4.55
CA VAL A 80 -9.45 5.06 3.73
C VAL A 80 -8.95 3.62 3.74
N ARG A 81 -7.63 3.40 3.55
CA ARG A 81 -7.04 2.06 3.66
C ARG A 81 -7.32 1.45 5.03
N GLY A 82 -7.03 2.18 6.10
CA GLY A 82 -7.25 1.70 7.48
C GLY A 82 -8.70 1.30 7.74
N VAL A 83 -9.67 2.06 7.23
CA VAL A 83 -11.10 1.73 7.35
C VAL A 83 -11.45 0.46 6.58
N LEU A 84 -11.00 0.33 5.34
CA LEU A 84 -11.31 -0.84 4.50
C LEU A 84 -10.63 -2.11 4.99
N GLU A 85 -9.35 -2.04 5.36
CA GLU A 85 -8.61 -3.17 5.93
C GLU A 85 -9.14 -3.52 7.33
N GLY A 86 -9.53 -2.53 8.12
CA GLY A 86 -10.19 -2.74 9.41
C GLY A 86 -11.51 -3.47 9.27
N LEU A 87 -12.33 -3.10 8.28
CA LEU A 87 -13.56 -3.84 7.94
C LEU A 87 -13.25 -5.29 7.55
N ALA A 88 -12.20 -5.52 6.75
CA ALA A 88 -11.77 -6.87 6.40
C ALA A 88 -11.35 -7.68 7.64
N ALA A 89 -10.54 -7.09 8.51
CA ALA A 89 -10.09 -7.73 9.75
C ALA A 89 -11.25 -8.07 10.67
N ARG A 90 -12.23 -7.18 10.81
CA ARG A 90 -13.46 -7.42 11.57
C ARG A 90 -14.24 -8.59 11.03
N HIS A 91 -14.53 -8.61 9.73
CA HIS A 91 -15.27 -9.69 9.08
C HIS A 91 -14.57 -11.03 9.27
N LEU A 92 -13.23 -11.09 9.06
CA LEU A 92 -12.46 -12.31 9.25
C LEU A 92 -12.51 -12.81 10.69
N ALA A 93 -12.44 -11.92 11.68
CA ALA A 93 -12.56 -12.28 13.08
C ALA A 93 -13.96 -12.82 13.43
N GLU A 94 -15.03 -12.13 12.99
CA GLU A 94 -16.42 -12.50 13.26
C GLU A 94 -16.86 -13.80 12.57
N GLN A 95 -16.29 -14.11 11.39
CA GLN A 95 -16.52 -15.37 10.67
C GLN A 95 -15.77 -16.57 11.29
N GLY A 96 -14.77 -16.29 12.13
CA GLY A 96 -13.83 -17.27 12.64
C GLY A 96 -12.64 -17.47 11.69
N LEU A 97 -11.45 -17.52 12.26
CA LEU A 97 -10.19 -17.64 11.51
C LEU A 97 -10.01 -19.07 10.97
N PRO A 98 -10.01 -19.30 9.64
CA PRO A 98 -9.79 -20.64 9.08
C PRO A 98 -8.39 -21.17 9.44
N PRO A 99 -8.22 -22.49 9.63
CA PRO A 99 -6.95 -23.07 10.07
C PRO A 99 -5.77 -22.87 9.10
N ASP A 100 -6.03 -22.82 7.81
CA ASP A 100 -5.05 -22.51 6.77
C ASP A 100 -4.61 -21.05 6.82
N VAL A 101 -5.55 -20.12 7.01
CA VAL A 101 -5.29 -18.69 7.19
C VAL A 101 -4.54 -18.43 8.50
N ASP A 102 -4.91 -19.09 9.61
CA ASP A 102 -4.17 -19.01 10.88
C ASP A 102 -2.70 -19.43 10.71
N LYS A 103 -2.47 -20.55 10.01
CA LYS A 103 -1.11 -21.05 9.74
C LYS A 103 -0.31 -20.08 8.88
N GLU A 104 -0.92 -19.52 7.85
CA GLU A 104 -0.25 -18.59 6.93
C GLU A 104 0.09 -17.26 7.63
N LEU A 105 -0.85 -16.67 8.37
CA LEU A 105 -0.60 -15.49 9.18
C LEU A 105 0.47 -15.74 10.25
N SER A 106 0.41 -16.89 10.95
CA SER A 106 1.43 -17.29 11.92
C SER A 106 2.84 -17.30 11.31
N PHE A 107 2.98 -17.83 10.11
CA PHE A 107 4.27 -17.88 9.40
C PHE A 107 4.85 -16.48 9.18
N TRP A 108 4.03 -15.55 8.67
CA TRP A 108 4.48 -14.17 8.40
C TRP A 108 4.75 -13.38 9.68
N ILE A 109 3.95 -13.55 10.72
CA ILE A 109 4.20 -12.98 12.05
C ILE A 109 5.55 -13.46 12.60
N GLN A 110 5.86 -14.76 12.49
CA GLN A 110 7.15 -15.29 12.96
C GLN A 110 8.33 -14.75 12.14
N LYS A 111 8.18 -14.55 10.84
CA LYS A 111 9.20 -13.88 10.02
C LYS A 111 9.47 -12.46 10.53
N GLY A 112 8.41 -11.67 10.78
CA GLY A 112 8.54 -10.32 11.32
C GLY A 112 9.23 -10.30 12.68
N LYS A 113 8.85 -11.20 13.60
CA LYS A 113 9.53 -11.35 14.90
C LYS A 113 11.03 -11.59 14.77
N LYS A 114 11.44 -12.49 13.86
CA LYS A 114 12.86 -12.78 13.63
C LYS A 114 13.60 -11.58 13.07
N LEU A 115 12.97 -10.82 12.17
CA LEU A 115 13.55 -9.62 11.60
C LEU A 115 13.79 -8.56 12.68
N ILE A 116 12.78 -8.29 13.50
CA ILE A 116 12.86 -7.28 14.59
C ILE A 116 13.77 -7.74 15.75
N ALA A 117 13.87 -9.03 16.02
CA ALA A 117 14.70 -9.58 17.10
C ALA A 117 16.21 -9.26 16.96
N LYS A 118 16.66 -8.81 15.79
CA LYS A 118 18.03 -8.36 15.55
C LYS A 118 18.37 -7.08 16.33
N GLY A 119 17.38 -6.26 16.68
CA GLY A 119 17.56 -5.02 17.39
C GLY A 119 18.01 -3.83 16.54
N TYR A 120 18.15 -4.00 15.23
CA TYR A 120 18.53 -2.96 14.27
C TYR A 120 18.04 -3.31 12.86
N LEU A 121 18.10 -2.34 11.94
CA LEU A 121 17.82 -2.54 10.50
C LEU A 121 19.09 -2.39 9.67
N VAL A 122 19.14 -3.13 8.58
CA VAL A 122 20.01 -2.91 7.43
C VAL A 122 19.17 -2.79 6.17
N GLU A 123 19.71 -2.19 5.12
CA GLU A 123 18.99 -1.90 3.88
C GLU A 123 18.28 -3.14 3.29
N SER A 124 18.91 -4.32 3.34
CA SER A 124 18.31 -5.57 2.88
C SER A 124 17.06 -6.02 3.66
N ASP A 125 16.87 -5.53 4.89
CA ASP A 125 15.71 -5.86 5.72
C ASP A 125 14.46 -5.12 5.26
N ILE A 126 14.63 -3.98 4.59
CA ILE A 126 13.53 -3.16 4.07
C ILE A 126 12.69 -3.98 3.08
N ASN A 127 13.33 -4.68 2.14
CA ASN A 127 12.64 -5.54 1.18
C ASN A 127 11.94 -6.72 1.87
N GLN A 128 12.58 -7.32 2.87
CA GLN A 128 11.99 -8.42 3.63
C GLN A 128 10.77 -7.95 4.44
N TRP A 129 10.85 -6.74 5.02
CA TRP A 129 9.71 -6.14 5.71
C TRP A 129 8.57 -5.85 4.75
N SER A 130 8.84 -5.23 3.60
CA SER A 130 7.83 -4.91 2.59
C SER A 130 7.08 -6.18 2.14
N GLU A 131 7.82 -7.27 1.87
CA GLU A 131 7.23 -8.57 1.51
C GLU A 131 6.30 -9.10 2.60
N LEU A 132 6.78 -9.20 3.85
CA LEU A 132 5.98 -9.76 4.94
C LEU A 132 4.75 -8.89 5.26
N ASN A 133 4.89 -7.57 5.18
CA ASN A 133 3.82 -6.63 5.40
C ASN A 133 2.73 -6.79 4.33
N ALA A 134 3.11 -6.85 3.05
CA ALA A 134 2.18 -7.07 1.94
C ALA A 134 1.42 -8.40 2.08
N HIS A 135 2.11 -9.48 2.48
CA HIS A 135 1.47 -10.77 2.71
C HIS A 135 0.50 -10.75 3.89
N PHE A 136 0.89 -10.16 5.03
CA PHE A 136 0.02 -10.05 6.19
C PHE A 136 -1.31 -9.36 5.86
N HIS A 137 -1.26 -8.19 5.23
CA HIS A 137 -2.44 -7.44 4.81
C HIS A 137 -3.22 -8.18 3.71
N GLY A 138 -2.54 -8.72 2.70
CA GLY A 138 -3.14 -9.45 1.58
C GLY A 138 -3.95 -10.66 2.04
N ILE A 139 -3.42 -11.45 2.97
CA ILE A 139 -4.13 -12.62 3.54
C ILE A 139 -5.44 -12.18 4.18
N ILE A 140 -5.43 -11.15 5.03
CA ILE A 140 -6.63 -10.65 5.71
C ILE A 140 -7.67 -10.17 4.69
N ILE A 141 -7.25 -9.38 3.70
CA ILE A 141 -8.14 -8.81 2.68
C ILE A 141 -8.82 -9.90 1.84
N HIS A 142 -8.06 -10.92 1.44
CA HIS A 142 -8.57 -11.95 0.52
C HIS A 142 -9.32 -13.09 1.23
N SER A 143 -9.10 -13.27 2.53
CA SER A 143 -9.74 -14.36 3.29
C SER A 143 -11.20 -14.13 3.63
N ILE A 144 -11.72 -12.89 3.50
CA ILE A 144 -13.12 -12.59 3.80
C ILE A 144 -14.11 -12.97 2.69
N GLY A 145 -13.62 -13.43 1.53
CA GLY A 145 -14.46 -13.83 0.39
C GLY A 145 -15.26 -12.71 -0.28
N SER A 146 -15.04 -11.45 0.10
CA SER A 146 -15.73 -10.29 -0.48
C SER A 146 -14.88 -9.58 -1.53
N GLY A 147 -15.25 -9.73 -2.81
CA GLY A 147 -14.64 -8.96 -3.89
C GLY A 147 -14.84 -7.44 -3.75
N VAL A 148 -15.93 -7.01 -3.13
CA VAL A 148 -16.23 -5.57 -2.97
C VAL A 148 -15.16 -4.85 -2.14
N VAL A 149 -14.77 -5.42 -1.00
CA VAL A 149 -13.75 -4.82 -0.13
C VAL A 149 -12.38 -4.88 -0.80
N ALA A 150 -12.02 -6.03 -1.37
CA ALA A 150 -10.75 -6.19 -2.08
C ALA A 150 -10.61 -5.21 -3.26
N ASP A 151 -11.66 -5.04 -4.06
CA ASP A 151 -11.68 -4.10 -5.18
C ASP A 151 -11.59 -2.64 -4.72
N ALA A 152 -12.24 -2.28 -3.62
CA ALA A 152 -12.17 -0.94 -3.05
C ALA A 152 -10.75 -0.61 -2.55
N ILE A 153 -10.11 -1.55 -1.85
CA ILE A 153 -8.71 -1.44 -1.41
C ILE A 153 -7.78 -1.35 -2.62
N ALA A 154 -7.96 -2.21 -3.63
CA ALA A 154 -7.14 -2.19 -4.84
C ALA A 154 -7.20 -0.84 -5.56
N ARG A 155 -8.38 -0.19 -5.63
CA ARG A 155 -8.51 1.16 -6.21
C ARG A 155 -7.77 2.21 -5.38
N ASN A 156 -7.87 2.16 -4.07
CA ASN A 156 -7.13 3.08 -3.19
C ASN A 156 -5.61 2.89 -3.34
N ASN A 157 -5.15 1.64 -3.45
CA ASN A 157 -3.74 1.28 -3.60
C ASN A 157 -3.13 1.66 -4.96
N HIS A 158 -3.92 2.14 -5.93
CA HIS A 158 -3.37 2.76 -7.13
C HIS A 158 -2.69 4.10 -6.84
N LEU A 159 -3.00 4.75 -5.74
CA LEU A 159 -2.29 5.95 -5.30
C LEU A 159 -0.88 5.57 -4.78
N PRO A 160 0.18 6.31 -5.16
CA PRO A 160 1.58 5.89 -4.94
C PRO A 160 1.99 5.66 -3.48
N PHE A 161 1.22 6.22 -2.53
CA PHE A 161 1.49 6.23 -1.09
C PHE A 161 0.44 5.47 -0.27
N ALA A 162 -0.58 4.92 -0.91
CA ALA A 162 -1.74 4.38 -0.21
C ALA A 162 -1.63 2.88 0.12
N ALA A 163 -0.84 2.13 -0.65
CA ALA A 163 -0.69 0.69 -0.43
C ALA A 163 0.12 0.36 0.83
N ALA A 164 -0.15 -0.78 1.43
CA ALA A 164 0.55 -1.23 2.63
C ALA A 164 2.05 -1.46 2.40
N ASP A 165 2.46 -1.80 1.18
CA ASP A 165 3.85 -1.96 0.75
C ASP A 165 4.51 -0.66 0.29
N SER A 166 3.75 0.44 0.19
CA SER A 166 4.26 1.77 -0.15
C SER A 166 4.86 2.50 1.07
N ILE A 167 5.45 1.75 2.00
CA ILE A 167 6.09 2.33 3.18
C ILE A 167 7.33 3.08 2.73
N ILE A 168 7.30 4.41 2.89
CA ILE A 168 8.48 5.24 2.71
C ILE A 168 9.40 4.98 3.90
N ILE A 169 10.52 4.33 3.65
CA ILE A 169 11.56 4.11 4.63
C ILE A 169 12.69 5.09 4.33
N ASP A 170 13.04 5.89 5.33
CA ASP A 170 14.16 6.80 5.27
C ASP A 170 15.45 6.00 5.52
N SER A 171 16.22 5.75 4.46
CA SER A 171 17.49 5.03 4.56
C SER A 171 18.57 5.80 5.32
N ASP A 172 18.39 7.11 5.52
CA ASP A 172 19.33 7.96 6.25
C ASP A 172 19.11 7.92 7.77
N ASP A 173 17.94 7.36 8.22
CA ASP A 173 17.59 7.24 9.64
C ASP A 173 17.01 5.84 9.96
N LEU A 174 17.85 4.82 9.82
CA LEU A 174 17.46 3.43 10.06
C LEU A 174 17.08 3.13 11.51
N GLU A 175 17.55 3.92 12.47
CA GLU A 175 17.18 3.73 13.87
C GLU A 175 15.72 4.12 14.13
N ARG A 176 15.30 5.28 13.64
CA ARG A 176 13.90 5.71 13.70
C ARG A 176 13.01 4.74 12.93
N GLU A 177 13.43 4.29 11.75
CA GLU A 177 12.72 3.31 10.98
C GLU A 177 12.59 1.97 11.70
N PHE A 178 13.63 1.53 12.42
CA PHE A 178 13.54 0.32 13.25
C PHE A 178 12.46 0.44 14.32
N LYS A 179 12.40 1.55 15.05
CA LYS A 179 11.35 1.80 16.06
C LYS A 179 9.95 1.76 15.44
N LYS A 180 9.79 2.35 14.24
CA LYS A 180 8.53 2.33 13.47
C LYS A 180 8.12 0.89 13.08
N LEU A 181 9.05 0.11 12.54
CA LEU A 181 8.78 -1.29 12.16
C LEU A 181 8.54 -2.19 13.38
N GLN A 182 9.20 -1.92 14.50
CA GLN A 182 8.95 -2.63 15.75
C GLN A 182 7.51 -2.41 16.25
N LEU A 183 7.03 -1.16 16.21
CA LEU A 183 5.65 -0.83 16.54
C LEU A 183 4.66 -1.50 15.57
N ALA A 184 4.95 -1.45 14.28
CA ALA A 184 4.11 -2.07 13.25
C ALA A 184 4.02 -3.60 13.44
N GLN A 185 5.13 -4.27 13.74
CA GLN A 185 5.15 -5.70 14.06
C GLN A 185 4.32 -6.01 15.30
N PHE A 186 4.42 -5.20 16.33
CA PHE A 186 3.60 -5.38 17.53
C PHE A 186 2.10 -5.26 17.23
N HIS A 187 1.70 -4.29 16.38
CA HIS A 187 0.32 -4.18 15.92
C HIS A 187 -0.12 -5.39 15.11
N HIS A 188 0.71 -5.94 14.21
CA HIS A 188 0.40 -7.18 13.50
C HIS A 188 0.10 -8.32 14.47
N GLU A 189 0.88 -8.46 15.54
CA GLU A 189 0.65 -9.49 16.57
C GLU A 189 -0.67 -9.30 17.32
N LEU A 190 -0.99 -8.05 17.69
CA LEU A 190 -2.25 -7.73 18.37
C LEU A 190 -3.46 -7.98 17.47
N ILE A 191 -3.36 -7.57 16.19
CA ILE A 191 -4.43 -7.84 15.20
C ILE A 191 -4.62 -9.34 15.05
N PHE A 192 -3.55 -10.11 14.86
CA PHE A 192 -3.62 -11.56 14.72
C PHE A 192 -4.23 -12.23 15.95
N GLN A 193 -3.88 -11.80 17.17
CA GLN A 193 -4.52 -12.29 18.39
C GLN A 193 -6.01 -11.99 18.42
N SER A 194 -6.42 -10.81 17.96
CA SER A 194 -7.84 -10.43 17.90
C SER A 194 -8.61 -11.27 16.89
N LEU A 195 -8.00 -11.58 15.72
CA LEU A 195 -8.56 -12.50 14.73
C LEU A 195 -8.80 -13.89 15.34
N LYS A 196 -7.81 -14.44 16.04
CA LYS A 196 -7.89 -15.77 16.67
C LYS A 196 -8.97 -15.86 17.74
N ARG A 197 -9.27 -14.75 18.42
CA ARG A 197 -10.27 -14.69 19.50
C ARG A 197 -11.67 -14.30 19.02
N GLY A 198 -11.84 -13.99 17.73
CA GLY A 198 -13.11 -13.51 17.22
C GLY A 198 -13.46 -12.08 17.68
N GLU A 199 -12.47 -11.29 18.11
CA GLU A 199 -12.63 -9.94 18.64
C GLU A 199 -12.74 -8.92 17.50
N GLY A 200 -13.85 -8.97 16.72
CA GLY A 200 -13.99 -8.21 15.46
C GLY A 200 -13.80 -6.70 15.63
N ALA A 201 -14.48 -6.08 16.58
CA ALA A 201 -14.36 -4.64 16.83
C ALA A 201 -12.93 -4.23 17.23
N ARG A 202 -12.22 -5.07 17.98
CA ARG A 202 -10.84 -4.82 18.36
C ARG A 202 -9.88 -4.98 17.17
N ALA A 203 -10.08 -6.01 16.34
CA ALA A 203 -9.30 -6.21 15.13
C ALA A 203 -9.43 -5.02 14.16
N GLU A 204 -10.67 -4.50 13.98
CA GLU A 204 -10.94 -3.29 13.20
C GLU A 204 -10.18 -2.07 13.74
N MET A 205 -10.32 -1.77 15.04
CA MET A 205 -9.65 -0.62 15.65
C MET A 205 -8.13 -0.69 15.52
N LEU A 206 -7.55 -1.85 15.81
CA LEU A 206 -6.10 -2.06 15.71
C LEU A 206 -5.59 -1.91 14.28
N MET A 207 -6.33 -2.41 13.28
CA MET A 207 -5.96 -2.27 11.87
C MET A 207 -6.03 -0.82 11.40
N ARG A 208 -7.06 -0.07 11.83
CA ARG A 208 -7.18 1.36 11.53
C ARG A 208 -6.02 2.17 12.11
N GLU A 209 -5.67 1.92 13.37
CA GLU A 209 -4.54 2.58 14.02
C GLU A 209 -3.20 2.17 13.41
N HIS A 210 -3.04 0.88 13.06
CA HIS A 210 -1.87 0.35 12.39
C HIS A 210 -1.59 1.07 11.06
N ALA A 211 -2.61 1.37 10.27
CA ALA A 211 -2.46 2.09 9.00
C ALA A 211 -1.82 3.48 9.18
N LEU A 212 -2.01 4.11 10.34
CA LEU A 212 -1.53 5.46 10.64
C LEU A 212 -0.11 5.52 11.20
N ILE A 213 0.53 4.38 11.48
CA ILE A 213 1.87 4.35 12.09
C ILE A 213 2.87 5.19 11.31
N GLY A 214 2.87 5.08 9.98
CA GLY A 214 3.78 5.83 9.12
C GLY A 214 3.53 7.34 9.07
N LEU A 215 2.33 7.81 9.47
CA LEU A 215 1.93 9.22 9.41
C LEU A 215 1.97 9.93 10.76
N ARG A 216 1.56 9.24 11.84
CA ARG A 216 1.35 9.88 13.15
C ARG A 216 2.51 9.71 14.12
N TYR A 217 3.31 8.67 13.97
CA TYR A 217 4.31 8.30 14.96
C TYR A 217 5.77 8.70 14.66
N PRO A 218 6.14 9.27 13.49
CA PRO A 218 7.52 9.67 13.26
C PRO A 218 8.06 10.65 14.31
N GLU A 219 7.25 11.63 14.74
CA GLU A 219 7.61 12.62 15.74
C GLU A 219 7.71 12.03 17.16
N LEU A 220 6.86 11.03 17.49
CA LEU A 220 6.89 10.35 18.78
C LEU A 220 8.03 9.34 18.90
N LEU A 221 8.55 8.89 17.77
CA LEU A 221 9.66 7.92 17.70
C LEU A 221 11.02 8.61 17.53
N ALA A 222 11.03 9.92 17.26
CA ALA A 222 12.24 10.72 17.33
C ALA A 222 12.69 10.81 18.79
N ASP A 223 14.01 10.69 19.02
CA ASP A 223 14.54 10.87 20.37
C ASP A 223 14.25 12.30 20.84
N SER A 224 13.68 12.43 22.03
CA SER A 224 13.58 13.72 22.72
C SER A 224 15.01 14.16 23.04
N GLU A 225 15.53 15.16 22.31
CA GLU A 225 16.78 15.84 22.66
C GLU A 225 16.72 16.46 24.05
#